data_f461f9b9c51bb5ffc95fe7c6d6eed417
#
_entry.id   f461f9b9c51bb5ffc95fe7c6d6eed417
#
_cell.length_a   1.000
_cell.length_b   1.000
_cell.length_c   1.000
_cell.angle_alpha   90.00
_cell.angle_beta   90.00
_cell.angle_gamma   90.00
#
_symmetry.space_group_name_H-M   'P 1'
#
loop_
_entity.id
_entity.type
_entity.pdbx_description
1 polymer ?
#
loop_
_entity_poly.entity_id
_entity_poly.type
_entity_poly.pdbx_seq_one_letter_code
_entity_poly.pdbx_strand_id
1 'polypeptide(L)'
;MLIRARERPEVEAPEDDLVMRALVRSEDNVGLSLTHVRLSGAHRPIWTPRSTRVYYVLEGSARFTLGAAEPVVAKAGDVVIVPRGELYSFEGEIAYLVLNAPAYIEGDDHYEEVE
;
A
#
# COMPACT_ATOMS: atom_id res chain seq x y z
N MET A 1 9.86 -6.67 -20.76
CA MET A 1 8.40 -6.89 -20.71
C MET A 1 7.71 -5.56 -20.47
N LEU A 2 6.70 -5.25 -21.25
CA LEU A 2 5.90 -4.04 -21.06
C LEU A 2 4.53 -4.44 -20.51
N ILE A 3 4.12 -3.77 -19.43
CA ILE A 3 2.80 -3.91 -18.85
C ILE A 3 2.06 -2.59 -19.02
N ARG A 4 0.89 -2.63 -19.62
CA ARG A 4 0.05 -1.43 -19.76
C ARG A 4 -0.97 -1.41 -18.63
N ALA A 5 -1.05 -0.29 -17.92
CA ALA A 5 -1.95 -0.15 -16.77
C ALA A 5 -3.39 -0.53 -17.11
N ARG A 6 -3.88 -0.11 -18.29
CA ARG A 6 -5.26 -0.39 -18.74
C ARG A 6 -5.58 -1.88 -18.90
N GLU A 7 -4.55 -2.73 -18.96
CA GLU A 7 -4.70 -4.19 -19.10
C GLU A 7 -4.82 -4.86 -17.72
N ARG A 8 -4.63 -4.10 -16.64
CA ARG A 8 -4.77 -4.59 -15.28
C ARG A 8 -6.10 -4.08 -14.71
N PRO A 9 -6.92 -4.93 -14.10
CA PRO A 9 -8.22 -4.51 -13.58
C PRO A 9 -8.08 -3.58 -12.38
N GLU A 10 -9.01 -2.63 -12.28
CA GLU A 10 -9.17 -1.79 -11.12
C GLU A 10 -10.06 -2.51 -10.11
N VAL A 11 -9.68 -2.52 -8.85
CA VAL A 11 -10.39 -3.23 -7.78
C VAL A 11 -10.66 -2.26 -6.65
N GLU A 12 -11.90 -2.25 -6.17
CA GLU A 12 -12.31 -1.45 -5.02
C GLU A 12 -12.15 -2.26 -3.74
N ALA A 13 -11.65 -1.62 -2.69
CA ALA A 13 -11.61 -2.15 -1.34
C ALA A 13 -12.26 -1.14 -0.40
N PRO A 14 -13.61 -1.14 -0.33
CA PRO A 14 -14.35 -0.12 0.42
C PRO A 14 -14.08 -0.15 1.93
N GLU A 15 -13.70 -1.28 2.49
CA GLU A 15 -13.33 -1.39 3.90
C GLU A 15 -12.07 -0.59 4.24
N ASP A 16 -11.26 -0.24 3.24
CA ASP A 16 -10.06 0.58 3.41
C ASP A 16 -10.14 1.90 2.62
N ASP A 17 -11.34 2.26 2.16
CA ASP A 17 -11.58 3.50 1.43
C ASP A 17 -10.68 3.69 0.20
N LEU A 18 -10.36 2.61 -0.49
CA LEU A 18 -9.41 2.69 -1.59
C LEU A 18 -9.88 1.97 -2.86
N VAL A 19 -9.25 2.39 -3.95
CA VAL A 19 -9.33 1.76 -5.27
C VAL A 19 -7.92 1.46 -5.71
N MET A 20 -7.66 0.24 -6.17
CA MET A 20 -6.31 -0.18 -6.53
C MET A 20 -6.23 -0.86 -7.89
N ARG A 21 -5.05 -0.80 -8.46
CA ARG A 21 -4.70 -1.49 -9.69
C ARG A 21 -3.33 -2.12 -9.52
N ALA A 22 -3.30 -3.47 -9.50
CA ALA A 22 -2.06 -4.21 -9.40
C ALA A 22 -1.36 -4.18 -10.75
N LEU A 23 -0.25 -3.45 -10.84
CA LEU A 23 0.52 -3.27 -12.06
C LEU A 23 1.52 -4.40 -12.28
N VAL A 24 2.30 -4.73 -11.25
CA VAL A 24 3.22 -5.87 -11.26
C VAL A 24 2.78 -6.82 -10.16
N ARG A 25 2.52 -8.06 -10.53
CA ARG A 25 1.95 -9.07 -9.63
C ARG A 25 2.97 -10.20 -9.40
N SER A 26 2.70 -11.02 -8.37
CA SER A 26 3.57 -12.16 -8.07
C SER A 26 3.75 -13.11 -9.26
N GLU A 27 2.69 -13.32 -10.04
CA GLU A 27 2.73 -14.18 -11.23
C GLU A 27 3.61 -13.65 -12.35
N ASP A 28 3.99 -12.37 -12.33
CA ASP A 28 4.96 -11.80 -13.26
C ASP A 28 6.39 -12.25 -12.94
N ASN A 29 6.59 -12.77 -11.75
CA ASN A 29 7.82 -13.47 -11.32
C ASN A 29 9.09 -12.63 -11.41
N VAL A 30 9.02 -11.38 -10.94
CA VAL A 30 10.17 -10.45 -10.93
C VAL A 30 10.67 -10.12 -9.53
N GLY A 31 10.17 -10.80 -8.50
CA GLY A 31 10.64 -10.65 -7.12
C GLY A 31 10.01 -9.50 -6.34
N LEU A 32 9.08 -8.78 -6.95
CA LEU A 32 8.36 -7.69 -6.30
C LEU A 32 6.97 -7.55 -6.90
N SER A 33 6.11 -6.81 -6.22
CA SER A 33 4.84 -6.36 -6.77
C SER A 33 4.74 -4.85 -6.67
N LEU A 34 3.96 -4.24 -7.55
CA LEU A 34 3.76 -2.80 -7.63
C LEU A 34 2.28 -2.54 -7.87
N THR A 35 1.67 -1.72 -7.01
CA THR A 35 0.24 -1.41 -7.09
C THR A 35 0.04 0.09 -7.04
N HIS A 36 -0.79 0.59 -7.95
CA HIS A 36 -1.25 1.98 -7.93
C HIS A 36 -2.53 2.04 -7.11
N VAL A 37 -2.62 2.99 -6.17
CA VAL A 37 -3.73 3.10 -5.25
C VAL A 37 -4.18 4.55 -5.12
N ARG A 38 -5.50 4.74 -5.04
CA ARG A 38 -6.12 5.99 -4.61
C ARG A 38 -6.90 5.70 -3.35
N LEU A 39 -6.64 6.48 -2.32
CA LEU A 39 -7.32 6.37 -1.04
C LEU A 39 -7.94 7.70 -0.69
N SER A 40 -9.22 7.67 -0.26
CA SER A 40 -9.92 8.82 0.27
C SER A 40 -10.62 8.39 1.55
N GLY A 41 -9.97 8.59 2.68
CA GLY A 41 -10.44 8.14 3.97
C GLY A 41 -9.34 7.54 4.82
N ALA A 42 -9.61 6.38 5.41
CA ALA A 42 -8.69 5.74 6.34
C ALA A 42 -8.46 4.27 5.98
N HIS A 43 -7.19 3.90 5.87
CA HIS A 43 -6.79 2.51 5.76
C HIS A 43 -6.75 1.89 7.15
N ARG A 44 -7.36 0.72 7.31
CA ARG A 44 -7.31 -0.01 8.57
C ARG A 44 -5.87 -0.29 9.00
N PRO A 45 -5.61 -0.41 10.32
CA PRO A 45 -4.32 -0.92 10.79
C PRO A 45 -4.00 -2.28 10.14
N ILE A 46 -2.80 -2.38 9.61
CA ILE A 46 -2.37 -3.51 8.79
C ILE A 46 -0.91 -3.85 9.06
N TRP A 47 -0.54 -5.11 8.89
CA TRP A 47 0.83 -5.55 8.92
C TRP A 47 1.01 -6.75 8.00
N THR A 48 2.22 -6.91 7.47
CA THR A 48 2.57 -8.06 6.64
C THR A 48 3.89 -8.64 7.13
N PRO A 49 3.93 -9.96 7.46
CA PRO A 49 5.14 -10.57 8.01
C PRO A 49 6.21 -10.86 6.95
N ARG A 50 5.86 -10.86 5.68
CA ARG A 50 6.70 -11.41 4.62
C ARG A 50 7.42 -10.35 3.79
N SER A 51 6.81 -9.19 3.60
CA SER A 51 7.31 -8.18 2.67
C SER A 51 7.68 -6.88 3.36
N THR A 52 8.72 -6.24 2.88
CA THR A 52 8.94 -4.81 3.09
C THR A 52 8.07 -4.06 2.12
N ARG A 53 7.43 -2.98 2.54
CA ARG A 53 6.62 -2.11 1.70
C ARG A 53 7.24 -0.75 1.55
N VAL A 54 7.20 -0.23 0.34
CA VAL A 54 7.65 1.11 0.03
C VAL A 54 6.51 1.84 -0.65
N TYR A 55 6.10 2.96 -0.07
CA TYR A 55 5.06 3.83 -0.62
C TYR A 55 5.72 5.03 -1.27
N TYR A 56 5.37 5.31 -2.51
CA TYR A 56 5.77 6.53 -3.20
C TYR A 56 4.51 7.37 -3.43
N VAL A 57 4.46 8.54 -2.82
CA VAL A 57 3.28 9.41 -2.91
C VAL A 57 3.30 10.18 -4.22
N LEU A 58 2.26 10.02 -5.02
CA LEU A 58 2.10 10.69 -6.31
C LEU A 58 1.35 12.00 -6.20
N GLU A 59 0.26 12.01 -5.42
CA GLU A 59 -0.62 13.17 -5.26
C GLU A 59 -1.21 13.18 -3.86
N GLY A 60 -1.55 14.37 -3.38
CA GLY A 60 -2.21 14.55 -2.10
C GLY A 60 -1.31 14.37 -0.91
N SER A 61 -1.91 14.03 0.23
CA SER A 61 -1.19 13.80 1.47
C SER A 61 -1.94 12.84 2.37
N ALA A 62 -1.20 12.16 3.24
CA ALA A 62 -1.77 11.28 4.24
C ALA A 62 -0.92 11.29 5.50
N ARG A 63 -1.58 11.05 6.63
CA ARG A 63 -0.93 10.87 7.92
C ARG A 63 -0.70 9.38 8.12
N PHE A 64 0.57 9.00 8.25
CA PHE A 64 0.97 7.63 8.53
C PHE A 64 1.33 7.48 10.00
N THR A 65 0.83 6.41 10.60
CA THR A 65 1.21 5.99 11.96
C THR A 65 1.93 4.65 11.84
N LEU A 66 3.25 4.65 12.08
CA LEU A 66 4.11 3.48 11.92
C LEU A 66 4.44 2.93 13.30
N GLY A 67 3.86 1.79 13.67
CA GLY A 67 4.06 1.20 14.99
C GLY A 67 3.69 2.15 16.10
N ALA A 68 4.60 2.31 17.06
CA ALA A 68 4.42 3.22 18.20
C ALA A 68 5.02 4.62 17.98
N ALA A 69 5.52 4.89 16.79
CA ALA A 69 6.13 6.19 16.47
C ALA A 69 5.08 7.29 16.34
N GLU A 70 5.52 8.54 16.49
CA GLU A 70 4.66 9.69 16.25
C GLU A 70 4.19 9.69 14.80
N PRO A 71 2.92 10.05 14.54
CA PRO A 71 2.43 10.14 13.18
C PRO A 71 3.22 11.13 12.33
N VAL A 72 3.40 10.79 11.06
CA VAL A 72 4.07 11.64 10.08
C VAL A 72 3.14 11.90 8.90
N VAL A 73 3.26 13.09 8.31
CA VAL A 73 2.50 13.45 7.11
C VAL A 73 3.40 13.28 5.89
N ALA A 74 2.98 12.41 4.97
CA ALA A 74 3.64 12.23 3.69
C ALA A 74 2.88 12.96 2.60
N LYS A 75 3.58 13.64 1.71
CA LYS A 75 3.05 14.44 0.61
C LYS A 75 3.62 13.96 -0.72
N ALA A 76 3.08 14.45 -1.81
CA ALA A 76 3.57 14.13 -3.15
C ALA A 76 5.09 14.22 -3.24
N GLY A 77 5.73 13.17 -3.72
CA GLY A 77 7.18 13.06 -3.82
C GLY A 77 7.85 12.38 -2.63
N ASP A 78 7.13 12.18 -1.53
CA ASP A 78 7.70 11.52 -0.35
C ASP A 78 7.63 10.00 -0.47
N VAL A 79 8.57 9.35 0.23
CA VAL A 79 8.64 7.90 0.32
C VAL A 79 8.44 7.47 1.78
N VAL A 80 7.57 6.50 1.99
CA VAL A 80 7.37 5.88 3.31
C VAL A 80 7.80 4.42 3.21
N ILE A 81 8.71 4.01 4.08
CA ILE A 81 9.18 2.63 4.16
C ILE A 81 8.56 1.97 5.37
N VAL A 82 7.90 0.84 5.15
CA VAL A 82 7.32 0.03 6.22
C VAL A 82 8.06 -1.30 6.26
N PRO A 83 8.88 -1.53 7.29
CA PRO A 83 9.55 -2.81 7.46
C PRO A 83 8.54 -3.96 7.62
N ARG A 84 8.96 -5.16 7.22
CA ARG A 84 8.12 -6.35 7.42
C ARG A 84 7.77 -6.51 8.90
N GLY A 85 6.52 -6.90 9.17
CA GLY A 85 6.04 -7.15 10.51
C GLY A 85 5.59 -5.92 11.30
N GLU A 86 5.80 -4.71 10.77
CA GLU A 86 5.39 -3.50 11.46
C GLU A 86 3.91 -3.19 11.23
N LEU A 87 3.18 -3.01 12.32
CA LEU A 87 1.79 -2.57 12.27
C LEU A 87 1.74 -1.08 11.93
N TYR A 88 0.91 -0.70 10.98
CA TYR A 88 0.78 0.70 10.57
C TYR A 88 -0.62 0.99 10.06
N SER A 89 -0.96 2.26 10.00
CA SER A 89 -2.21 2.76 9.44
C SER A 89 -1.97 4.12 8.81
N PHE A 90 -2.87 4.55 7.96
CA PHE A 90 -2.80 5.89 7.39
C PHE A 90 -4.16 6.38 6.96
N GLU A 91 -4.29 7.71 6.90
CA GLU A 91 -5.53 8.38 6.53
C GLU A 91 -5.25 9.66 5.76
N GLY A 92 -6.13 10.01 4.85
CA GLY A 92 -6.03 11.22 4.06
C GLY A 92 -6.65 11.08 2.68
N GLU A 93 -6.22 11.95 1.78
CA GLU A 93 -6.56 11.87 0.36
C GLU A 93 -5.27 11.82 -0.42
N ILE A 94 -5.01 10.67 -1.04
CA ILE A 94 -3.68 10.36 -1.55
C ILE A 94 -3.78 9.41 -2.75
N ALA A 95 -2.89 9.61 -3.70
CA ALA A 95 -2.60 8.61 -4.73
C ALA A 95 -1.15 8.19 -4.57
N TYR A 96 -0.89 6.89 -4.62
CA TYR A 96 0.45 6.38 -4.38
C TYR A 96 0.72 5.10 -5.16
N LEU A 97 2.01 4.80 -5.29
CA LEU A 97 2.48 3.48 -5.68
C LEU A 97 2.95 2.77 -4.42
N VAL A 98 2.58 1.51 -4.25
CA VAL A 98 3.12 0.66 -3.20
C VAL A 98 3.86 -0.52 -3.82
N LEU A 99 5.11 -0.70 -3.37
CA LEU A 99 5.98 -1.79 -3.79
C LEU A 99 6.14 -2.76 -2.64
N ASN A 100 5.90 -4.04 -2.90
CA ASN A 100 6.15 -5.11 -1.94
C ASN A 100 7.32 -5.96 -2.44
N ALA A 101 8.29 -6.21 -1.58
CA ALA A 101 9.39 -7.12 -1.86
C ALA A 101 9.60 -8.05 -0.66
N PRO A 102 9.43 -9.37 -0.84
CA PRO A 102 8.92 -10.07 -2.03
C PRO A 102 7.51 -9.65 -2.41
N ALA A 103 7.09 -10.03 -3.62
CA ALA A 103 5.79 -9.69 -4.17
C ALA A 103 4.63 -10.10 -3.25
N TYR A 104 3.60 -9.25 -3.20
CA TYR A 104 2.38 -9.58 -2.47
C TYR A 104 1.73 -10.83 -3.03
N ILE A 105 1.29 -11.71 -2.14
CA ILE A 105 0.41 -12.83 -2.45
C ILE A 105 -0.80 -12.79 -1.52
N GLU A 106 -1.92 -13.33 -1.97
CA GLU A 106 -3.14 -13.36 -1.18
C GLU A 106 -2.90 -14.04 0.17
N GLY A 107 -3.40 -13.41 1.24
CA GLY A 107 -3.21 -13.90 2.61
C GLY A 107 -2.03 -13.29 3.34
N ASP A 108 -1.19 -12.48 2.67
CA ASP A 108 -0.05 -11.82 3.31
C ASP A 108 -0.46 -10.75 4.31
N ASP A 109 -1.59 -10.09 4.06
CA ASP A 109 -2.02 -8.96 4.87
C ASP A 109 -2.82 -9.43 6.09
N HIS A 110 -2.43 -8.91 7.24
CA HIS A 110 -3.12 -9.13 8.50
C HIS A 110 -3.64 -7.79 9.00
N TYR A 111 -4.84 -7.78 9.55
CA TYR A 111 -5.49 -6.57 10.01
C TYR A 111 -5.71 -6.67 11.52
N GLU A 112 -5.46 -5.55 12.21
CA GLU A 112 -5.82 -5.44 13.61
C GLU A 112 -7.33 -5.20 13.67
N GLU A 113 -8.04 -6.08 14.38
CA GLU A 113 -9.47 -5.91 14.58
C GLU A 113 -9.72 -4.92 15.70
N VAL A 114 -10.56 -3.94 15.40
CA VAL A 114 -11.01 -2.96 16.41
C VAL A 114 -12.34 -3.45 16.94
N GLU A 115 -12.37 -3.78 18.22
CA GLU A 115 -13.59 -4.15 18.92
C GLU A 115 -14.44 -2.93 19.26
#